data_52a10143858b5a975c59d0689db06c7f
#
_entry.id   52a10143858b5a975c59d0689db06c7f
#
_cell.length_a   1.000
_cell.length_b   1.000
_cell.length_c   1.000
_cell.angle_alpha   90.00
_cell.angle_beta   90.00
_cell.angle_gamma   90.00
#
_symmetry.space_group_name_H-M   'P 1'
#
loop_
_entity.id
_entity.type
_entity.pdbx_description
1 polymer ?
#
loop_
_entity_poly.entity_id
_entity_poly.type
_entity_poly.pdbx_seq_one_letter_code
_entity_poly.pdbx_strand_id
1 'polypeptide(L)'
;MRTMQDLYQMQGLPLNLKIRMTKERIRQWINTYGEDGVYVSFSGGKDSTVLLDLVRQDYPRVKAVFVDTGLEYPEIRQFVKTFDNVEWLKLKMTFKQVIKKYGYPFISKEVSEKVYYAKKYLTWWLDHNSLDRPTDRPTDRPTDRPTDRLRYVRIVGNTKEERSKKDGDYP
;
A
#
# COMPACT_ATOMS: atom_id res chain seq x y z
N MET A 1 5.82 8.67 18.16
CA MET A 1 6.03 7.27 17.73
C MET A 1 5.21 6.37 18.63
N ARG A 2 4.39 5.45 18.11
CA ARG A 2 3.60 4.56 18.98
C ARG A 2 4.50 3.47 19.56
N THR A 3 4.36 3.21 20.85
CA THR A 3 5.14 2.19 21.58
C THR A 3 4.49 0.80 21.44
N MET A 4 5.22 -0.25 21.79
CA MET A 4 4.65 -1.61 21.88
C MET A 4 3.53 -1.68 22.94
N GLN A 5 3.63 -0.92 24.02
CA GLN A 5 2.58 -0.81 25.02
C GLN A 5 1.28 -0.24 24.45
N ASP A 6 1.36 0.82 23.61
CA ASP A 6 0.18 1.37 22.94
C ASP A 6 -0.49 0.33 22.05
N LEU A 7 0.31 -0.52 21.37
CA LEU A 7 -0.20 -1.59 20.55
C LEU A 7 -0.98 -2.63 21.35
N TYR A 8 -0.41 -3.10 22.46
CA TYR A 8 -1.09 -4.07 23.33
C TYR A 8 -2.37 -3.50 23.94
N GLN A 9 -2.34 -2.23 24.37
CA GLN A 9 -3.55 -1.56 24.84
C GLN A 9 -4.64 -1.49 23.76
N MET A 10 -4.28 -1.13 22.52
CA MET A 10 -5.23 -1.12 21.41
C MET A 10 -5.76 -2.52 21.06
N GLN A 11 -4.92 -3.54 21.15
CA GLN A 11 -5.35 -4.93 20.95
C GLN A 11 -6.29 -5.43 22.06
N GLY A 12 -6.13 -4.97 23.28
CA GLY A 12 -6.99 -5.30 24.41
C GLY A 12 -8.35 -4.59 24.44
N LEU A 13 -8.59 -3.61 23.55
CA LEU A 13 -9.85 -2.88 23.53
C LEU A 13 -11.03 -3.78 23.13
N PRO A 14 -12.23 -3.56 23.71
CA PRO A 14 -13.46 -4.20 23.27
C PRO A 14 -13.75 -3.97 21.78
N LEU A 15 -14.40 -4.94 21.14
CA LEU A 15 -14.67 -4.91 19.70
C LEU A 15 -15.43 -3.65 19.25
N ASN A 16 -16.44 -3.24 20.01
CA ASN A 16 -17.23 -2.04 19.74
C ASN A 16 -16.38 -0.77 19.69
N LEU A 17 -15.39 -0.65 20.56
CA LEU A 17 -14.46 0.49 20.54
C LEU A 17 -13.53 0.43 19.33
N LYS A 18 -13.04 -0.74 18.96
CA LYS A 18 -12.24 -0.94 17.74
C LYS A 18 -13.02 -0.53 16.48
N ILE A 19 -14.29 -0.94 16.39
CA ILE A 19 -15.18 -0.55 15.29
C ILE A 19 -15.35 0.97 15.25
N ARG A 20 -15.66 1.61 16.37
CA ARG A 20 -15.80 3.07 16.45
C ARG A 20 -14.54 3.80 16.02
N MET A 21 -13.37 3.36 16.49
CA MET A 21 -12.08 3.95 16.09
C MET A 21 -11.82 3.80 14.59
N THR A 22 -12.17 2.63 14.02
CA THR A 22 -12.03 2.38 12.58
C THR A 22 -12.96 3.29 11.77
N LYS A 23 -14.24 3.38 12.16
CA LYS A 23 -15.22 4.26 11.49
C LYS A 23 -14.83 5.74 11.58
N GLU A 24 -14.28 6.17 12.72
CA GLU A 24 -13.77 7.53 12.86
C GLU A 24 -12.62 7.83 11.91
N ARG A 25 -11.70 6.89 11.73
CA ARG A 25 -10.62 6.99 10.73
C ARG A 25 -11.15 7.06 9.30
N ILE A 26 -12.11 6.21 8.96
CA ILE A 26 -12.77 6.21 7.66
C ILE A 26 -13.40 7.59 7.40
N ARG A 27 -14.15 8.12 8.38
CA ARG A 27 -14.79 9.43 8.29
C ARG A 27 -13.78 10.58 8.07
N GLN A 28 -12.66 10.57 8.78
CA GLN A 28 -11.58 11.55 8.60
C GLN A 28 -11.04 11.55 7.16
N TRP A 29 -10.83 10.38 6.58
CA TRP A 29 -10.36 10.25 5.20
C TRP A 29 -11.40 10.74 4.20
N ILE A 30 -12.66 10.35 4.36
CA ILE A 30 -13.74 10.77 3.48
C ILE A 30 -14.01 12.27 3.58
N ASN A 31 -13.93 12.85 4.78
CA ASN A 31 -14.06 14.30 4.95
C ASN A 31 -12.92 15.07 4.26
N THR A 32 -11.73 14.48 4.19
CA THR A 32 -10.56 15.12 3.56
C THR A 32 -10.58 15.01 2.04
N TYR A 33 -10.99 13.86 1.49
CA TYR A 33 -10.84 13.57 0.05
C TYR A 33 -12.18 13.40 -0.69
N GLY A 34 -13.31 13.40 0.02
CA GLY A 34 -14.63 13.06 -0.54
C GLY A 34 -14.82 11.56 -0.77
N GLU A 35 -16.06 11.11 -0.94
CA GLU A 35 -16.37 9.71 -1.23
C GLU A 35 -15.77 9.24 -2.56
N ASP A 36 -15.77 10.09 -3.57
CA ASP A 36 -15.23 9.80 -4.90
C ASP A 36 -13.69 9.85 -4.93
N GLY A 37 -13.09 10.50 -3.92
CA GLY A 37 -11.64 10.64 -3.78
C GLY A 37 -10.97 9.46 -3.09
N VAL A 38 -11.75 8.49 -2.57
CA VAL A 38 -11.24 7.35 -1.81
C VAL A 38 -11.69 6.03 -2.41
N TYR A 39 -10.92 4.99 -2.16
CA TYR A 39 -11.30 3.62 -2.49
C TYR A 39 -10.80 2.64 -1.43
N VAL A 40 -11.43 1.49 -1.32
CA VAL A 40 -10.96 0.38 -0.48
C VAL A 40 -10.11 -0.57 -1.32
N SER A 41 -8.85 -0.78 -0.95
CA SER A 41 -8.04 -1.83 -1.54
C SER A 41 -8.55 -3.18 -1.06
N PHE A 42 -9.22 -3.92 -1.95
CA PHE A 42 -9.93 -5.15 -1.64
C PHE A 42 -9.16 -6.35 -2.20
N SER A 43 -8.65 -7.20 -1.33
CA SER A 43 -7.91 -8.41 -1.72
C SER A 43 -8.76 -9.69 -1.66
N GLY A 44 -10.01 -9.61 -1.24
CA GLY A 44 -10.85 -10.78 -0.96
C GLY A 44 -10.47 -11.53 0.32
N GLY A 45 -9.46 -11.06 1.08
CA GLY A 45 -9.10 -11.62 2.38
C GLY A 45 -9.99 -11.08 3.50
N LYS A 46 -10.01 -11.77 4.64
CA LYS A 46 -10.87 -11.46 5.80
C LYS A 46 -10.78 -10.00 6.25
N ASP A 47 -9.59 -9.44 6.35
CA ASP A 47 -9.38 -8.09 6.89
C ASP A 47 -9.90 -7.02 5.92
N SER A 48 -9.66 -7.17 4.61
CA SER A 48 -10.17 -6.27 3.58
C SER A 48 -11.69 -6.37 3.42
N THR A 49 -12.26 -7.56 3.64
CA THR A 49 -13.70 -7.78 3.61
C THR A 49 -14.40 -7.08 4.77
N VAL A 50 -13.91 -7.25 6.00
CA VAL A 50 -14.44 -6.55 7.18
C VAL A 50 -14.34 -5.03 7.01
N LEU A 51 -13.22 -4.55 6.47
CA LEU A 51 -13.07 -3.13 6.24
C LEU A 51 -14.03 -2.60 5.19
N LEU A 52 -14.19 -3.32 4.06
CA LEU A 52 -15.13 -2.94 3.02
C LEU A 52 -16.56 -2.87 3.56
N ASP A 53 -16.95 -3.84 4.40
CA ASP A 53 -18.24 -3.84 5.08
C ASP A 53 -18.40 -2.60 5.97
N LEU A 54 -17.43 -2.31 6.84
CA LEU A 54 -17.47 -1.14 7.72
C LEU A 54 -17.54 0.18 6.96
N VAL A 55 -16.84 0.29 5.84
CA VAL A 55 -16.89 1.49 4.99
C VAL A 55 -18.28 1.63 4.37
N ARG A 56 -18.83 0.55 3.80
CA ARG A 56 -20.11 0.59 3.07
C ARG A 56 -21.34 0.73 3.95
N GLN A 57 -21.24 0.43 5.25
CA GLN A 57 -22.29 0.73 6.21
C GLN A 57 -22.60 2.23 6.26
N ASP A 58 -21.58 3.08 6.17
CA ASP A 58 -21.74 4.53 6.30
C ASP A 58 -21.59 5.24 4.94
N TYR A 59 -20.86 4.64 3.97
CA TYR A 59 -20.53 5.20 2.67
C TYR A 59 -20.66 4.17 1.55
N PRO A 60 -21.89 3.82 1.14
CA PRO A 60 -22.16 2.73 0.20
C PRO A 60 -21.60 2.95 -1.21
N ARG A 61 -21.36 4.20 -1.61
CA ARG A 61 -20.83 4.55 -2.93
C ARG A 61 -19.31 4.40 -3.06
N VAL A 62 -18.60 4.23 -1.95
CA VAL A 62 -17.14 4.06 -1.98
C VAL A 62 -16.77 2.79 -2.75
N LYS A 63 -15.92 2.96 -3.76
CA LYS A 63 -15.45 1.88 -4.62
C LYS A 63 -14.50 0.95 -3.87
N ALA A 64 -14.58 -0.34 -4.20
CA ALA A 64 -13.53 -1.28 -3.90
C ALA A 64 -12.65 -1.47 -5.14
N VAL A 65 -11.35 -1.68 -4.95
CA VAL A 65 -10.40 -1.95 -6.03
C VAL A 65 -9.70 -3.27 -5.77
N PHE A 66 -9.87 -4.22 -6.69
CA PHE A 66 -9.22 -5.51 -6.67
C PHE A 66 -8.14 -5.58 -7.74
N VAL A 67 -6.92 -5.93 -7.36
CA VAL A 67 -5.81 -6.12 -8.31
C VAL A 67 -5.69 -7.60 -8.62
N ASP A 68 -6.09 -7.98 -9.83
CA ASP A 68 -5.94 -9.36 -10.32
C ASP A 68 -4.52 -9.55 -10.89
N THR A 69 -3.65 -10.18 -10.11
CA THR A 69 -2.27 -10.49 -10.51
C THR A 69 -2.16 -11.74 -11.37
N GLY A 70 -3.24 -12.54 -11.43
CA GLY A 70 -3.25 -13.83 -12.08
C GLY A 70 -2.79 -14.99 -11.20
N LEU A 71 -2.42 -14.70 -9.96
CA LEU A 71 -1.94 -15.69 -8.98
C LEU A 71 -2.95 -15.99 -7.86
N GLU A 72 -4.04 -15.26 -7.84
CA GLU A 72 -5.10 -15.47 -6.85
C GLU A 72 -5.81 -16.81 -7.08
N TYR A 73 -6.16 -17.46 -5.98
CA TYR A 73 -6.97 -18.66 -6.02
C TYR A 73 -8.32 -18.41 -6.72
N PRO A 74 -8.83 -19.36 -7.52
CA PRO A 74 -10.11 -19.19 -8.21
C PRO A 74 -11.28 -18.83 -7.28
N GLU A 75 -11.28 -19.38 -6.06
CA GLU A 75 -12.29 -19.13 -5.02
C GLU A 75 -12.29 -17.67 -4.57
N ILE A 76 -11.10 -17.08 -4.41
CA ILE A 76 -10.98 -15.64 -4.07
C ILE A 76 -11.56 -14.78 -5.19
N ARG A 77 -11.27 -15.11 -6.45
CA ARG A 77 -11.84 -14.39 -7.59
C ARG A 77 -13.37 -14.53 -7.67
N GLN A 78 -13.89 -15.72 -7.38
CA GLN A 78 -15.34 -15.96 -7.31
C GLN A 78 -15.94 -15.16 -6.17
N PHE A 79 -15.32 -15.16 -4.99
CA PHE A 79 -15.75 -14.40 -3.84
C PHE A 79 -15.77 -12.89 -4.12
N VAL A 80 -14.72 -12.34 -4.70
CA VAL A 80 -14.67 -10.91 -5.06
C VAL A 80 -15.76 -10.52 -6.04
N LYS A 81 -16.17 -11.42 -6.96
CA LYS A 81 -17.26 -11.18 -7.91
C LYS A 81 -18.65 -11.08 -7.26
N THR A 82 -18.80 -11.57 -6.03
CA THR A 82 -20.07 -11.44 -5.29
C THR A 82 -20.29 -10.04 -4.73
N PHE A 83 -19.30 -9.17 -4.80
CA PHE A 83 -19.40 -7.79 -4.31
C PHE A 83 -19.67 -6.82 -5.45
N ASP A 84 -20.63 -5.93 -5.25
CA ASP A 84 -20.93 -4.85 -6.17
C ASP A 84 -19.87 -3.73 -6.07
N ASN A 85 -19.83 -2.86 -7.07
CA ASN A 85 -18.96 -1.68 -7.11
C ASN A 85 -17.49 -2.00 -6.83
N VAL A 86 -16.97 -3.07 -7.47
CA VAL A 86 -15.57 -3.48 -7.43
C VAL A 86 -14.91 -3.21 -8.77
N GLU A 87 -13.92 -2.33 -8.79
CA GLU A 87 -13.09 -2.08 -9.95
C GLU A 87 -11.97 -3.14 -10.03
N TRP A 88 -11.90 -3.86 -11.16
CA TRP A 88 -10.90 -4.89 -11.40
C TRP A 88 -9.74 -4.32 -12.17
N LEU A 89 -8.57 -4.26 -11.53
CA LEU A 89 -7.32 -3.86 -12.18
C LEU A 89 -6.55 -5.10 -12.61
N LYS A 90 -6.25 -5.17 -13.90
CA LYS A 90 -5.38 -6.21 -14.47
C LYS A 90 -3.98 -5.67 -14.68
N LEU A 91 -2.98 -6.50 -14.44
CA LEU A 91 -1.59 -6.15 -14.73
C LEU A 91 -1.36 -6.06 -16.24
N LYS A 92 -0.47 -5.15 -16.68
CA LYS A 92 -0.04 -5.03 -18.09
C LYS A 92 0.63 -6.31 -18.61
N MET A 93 1.27 -7.07 -17.70
CA MET A 93 1.91 -8.36 -17.99
C MET A 93 1.43 -9.39 -16.99
N THR A 94 1.13 -10.60 -17.48
CA THR A 94 0.86 -11.74 -16.59
C THR A 94 2.15 -12.21 -15.90
N PHE A 95 2.02 -12.86 -14.75
CA PHE A 95 3.16 -13.42 -14.03
C PHE A 95 4.02 -14.32 -14.93
N LYS A 96 3.39 -15.17 -15.75
CA LYS A 96 4.09 -16.02 -16.73
C LYS A 96 4.92 -15.20 -17.72
N GLN A 97 4.40 -14.08 -18.23
CA GLN A 97 5.12 -13.18 -19.12
C GLN A 97 6.29 -12.49 -18.42
N VAL A 98 6.10 -12.10 -17.14
CA VAL A 98 7.17 -11.51 -16.33
C VAL A 98 8.31 -12.51 -16.15
N ILE A 99 8.00 -13.76 -15.76
CA ILE A 99 9.00 -14.82 -15.60
C ILE A 99 9.72 -15.10 -16.94
N LYS A 100 8.97 -15.19 -18.05
CA LYS A 100 9.58 -15.41 -19.37
C LYS A 100 10.53 -14.28 -19.77
N LYS A 101 10.19 -13.04 -19.42
CA LYS A 101 10.98 -11.85 -19.82
C LYS A 101 12.16 -11.57 -18.90
N TYR A 102 11.99 -11.74 -17.58
CA TYR A 102 12.96 -11.33 -16.57
C TYR A 102 13.57 -12.48 -15.78
N GLY A 103 13.09 -13.72 -15.97
CA GLY A 103 13.47 -14.87 -15.16
C GLY A 103 12.78 -14.91 -13.79
N TYR A 104 13.07 -15.96 -13.03
CA TYR A 104 12.63 -16.08 -11.65
C TYR A 104 13.46 -15.18 -10.74
N PRO A 105 12.86 -14.53 -9.74
CA PRO A 105 13.62 -13.80 -8.73
C PRO A 105 14.39 -14.79 -7.86
N PHE A 106 15.71 -14.81 -8.00
CA PHE A 106 16.61 -15.65 -7.18
C PHE A 106 16.89 -15.09 -5.79
N ILE A 107 16.56 -13.83 -5.58
CA ILE A 107 16.88 -13.10 -4.35
C ILE A 107 15.60 -12.84 -3.56
N SER A 108 15.69 -13.02 -2.23
CA SER A 108 14.59 -12.65 -1.35
C SER A 108 14.26 -11.15 -1.46
N LYS A 109 13.03 -10.79 -1.12
CA LYS A 109 12.59 -9.38 -1.10
C LYS A 109 13.54 -8.51 -0.25
N GLU A 110 13.98 -9.02 0.90
CA GLU A 110 14.89 -8.31 1.80
C GLU A 110 16.25 -8.01 1.15
N VAL A 111 16.84 -9.01 0.48
CA VAL A 111 18.11 -8.84 -0.23
C VAL A 111 17.95 -7.89 -1.42
N SER A 112 16.87 -8.05 -2.20
CA SER A 112 16.57 -7.16 -3.32
C SER A 112 16.42 -5.70 -2.87
N GLU A 113 15.76 -5.47 -1.75
CA GLU A 113 15.58 -4.14 -1.16
C GLU A 113 16.92 -3.54 -0.70
N LYS A 114 17.75 -4.34 -0.03
CA LYS A 114 19.11 -3.91 0.37
C LYS A 114 19.99 -3.56 -0.83
N VAL A 115 19.95 -4.36 -1.89
CA VAL A 115 20.69 -4.10 -3.14
C VAL A 115 20.19 -2.82 -3.82
N TYR A 116 18.89 -2.59 -3.86
CA TYR A 116 18.31 -1.36 -4.42
C TYR A 116 18.82 -0.12 -3.67
N TYR A 117 18.74 -0.12 -2.34
CA TYR A 117 19.21 1.01 -1.54
C TYR A 117 20.72 1.20 -1.64
N ALA A 118 21.50 0.11 -1.69
CA ALA A 118 22.95 0.21 -1.87
C ALA A 118 23.31 0.85 -3.22
N LYS A 119 22.63 0.45 -4.31
CA LYS A 119 22.81 1.07 -5.63
C LYS A 119 22.41 2.55 -5.62
N LYS A 120 21.26 2.87 -5.06
CA LYS A 120 20.78 4.26 -4.96
C LYS A 120 21.76 5.14 -4.18
N TYR A 121 22.30 4.62 -3.07
CA TYR A 121 23.31 5.32 -2.27
C TYR A 121 24.63 5.50 -3.04
N LEU A 122 25.09 4.47 -3.74
CA LEU A 122 26.31 4.53 -4.55
C LEU A 122 26.18 5.53 -5.70
N THR A 123 25.06 5.53 -6.42
CA THR A 123 24.79 6.51 -7.47
C THR A 123 24.80 7.92 -6.92
N TRP A 124 24.06 8.16 -5.84
CA TRP A 124 24.07 9.47 -5.17
C TRP A 124 25.48 9.89 -4.72
N TRP A 125 26.25 8.96 -4.17
CA TRP A 125 27.61 9.24 -3.73
C TRP A 125 28.54 9.58 -4.89
N LEU A 126 28.45 8.89 -6.02
CA LEU A 126 29.21 9.17 -7.24
C LEU A 126 28.85 10.53 -7.83
N ASP A 127 27.56 10.87 -7.87
CA ASP A 127 27.08 12.16 -8.39
C ASP A 127 27.54 13.35 -7.54
N HIS A 128 27.70 13.16 -6.22
CA HIS A 128 28.06 14.23 -5.29
C HIS A 128 29.55 14.29 -4.92
N ASN A 129 30.36 13.30 -5.33
CA ASN A 129 31.81 13.27 -5.05
C ASN A 129 32.70 13.63 -6.24
N SER A 130 32.14 14.16 -7.31
CA SER A 130 32.96 14.74 -8.36
C SER A 130 33.42 16.16 -8.00
N LEU A 131 34.13 16.34 -6.89
CA LEU A 131 35.02 17.46 -6.56
C LEU A 131 34.85 18.19 -5.19
N ASP A 132 33.76 18.03 -4.45
CA ASP A 132 33.67 18.61 -3.11
C ASP A 132 33.18 17.61 -2.08
N ARG A 133 33.94 17.43 -1.00
CA ARG A 133 33.53 16.62 0.15
C ARG A 133 32.29 17.24 0.77
N PRO A 134 31.09 16.60 0.72
CA PRO A 134 29.99 17.01 1.56
C PRO A 134 30.36 16.71 3.01
N THR A 135 30.44 17.72 3.85
CA THR A 135 30.65 17.62 5.29
C THR A 135 29.42 17.01 5.99
N ASP A 136 28.31 16.89 5.27
CA ASP A 136 27.04 16.38 5.82
C ASP A 136 26.84 14.95 5.36
N ARG A 137 27.13 14.00 6.25
CA ARG A 137 26.54 12.67 6.14
C ARG A 137 25.03 12.83 6.07
N PRO A 138 24.33 12.20 5.11
CA PRO A 138 22.88 12.11 5.18
C PRO A 138 22.51 11.47 6.51
N THR A 139 22.11 12.29 7.48
CA THR A 139 21.55 11.83 8.75
C THR A 139 20.15 11.26 8.55
N ASP A 140 19.59 11.49 7.38
CA ASP A 140 18.34 10.90 6.96
C ASP A 140 18.56 9.47 6.45
N ARG A 141 18.89 8.56 7.37
CA ARG A 141 18.43 7.21 7.16
C ARG A 141 16.93 7.32 6.93
N PRO A 142 16.37 6.80 5.81
CA PRO A 142 14.95 6.61 5.72
C PRO A 142 14.56 5.68 6.87
N THR A 143 14.22 6.26 8.02
CA THR A 143 13.66 5.55 9.18
C THR A 143 12.27 5.05 8.86
N ASP A 144 11.72 5.51 7.75
CA ASP A 144 10.50 5.02 7.17
C ASP A 144 10.77 3.75 6.35
N ARG A 145 10.82 2.62 7.02
CA ARG A 145 10.63 1.35 6.36
C ARG A 145 9.28 1.41 5.64
N PRO A 146 9.23 1.23 4.30
CA PRO A 146 7.96 1.24 3.56
C PRO A 146 6.96 0.21 4.11
N THR A 147 7.44 -0.81 4.83
CA THR A 147 6.64 -1.88 5.43
C THR A 147 5.73 -1.41 6.54
N ASP A 148 6.08 -0.40 7.33
CA ASP A 148 5.27 -0.01 8.48
C ASP A 148 4.19 1.02 8.13
N ARG A 149 4.42 1.86 7.11
CA ARG A 149 3.39 2.73 6.55
C ARG A 149 2.39 2.00 5.67
N LEU A 150 2.81 0.97 4.96
CA LEU A 150 1.97 0.25 3.99
C LEU A 150 0.93 -0.67 4.64
N ARG A 151 1.06 -1.05 5.90
CA ARG A 151 0.06 -1.89 6.58
C ARG A 151 -1.23 -1.16 6.95
N TYR A 152 -1.18 0.18 7.09
CA TYR A 152 -2.33 0.96 7.56
C TYR A 152 -2.85 2.02 6.59
N VAL A 153 -2.06 2.39 5.57
CA VAL A 153 -2.42 3.47 4.63
C VAL A 153 -3.01 2.94 3.32
N ARG A 154 -2.84 1.66 3.00
CA ARG A 154 -3.39 1.05 1.78
C ARG A 154 -4.88 0.76 1.80
N ILE A 155 -5.58 1.18 2.83
CA ILE A 155 -7.00 0.91 2.96
C ILE A 155 -7.82 1.92 2.17
N VAL A 156 -7.29 3.14 2.03
CA VAL A 156 -7.93 4.22 1.28
C VAL A 156 -6.88 4.84 0.36
N GLY A 157 -6.98 4.61 -0.95
CA GLY A 157 -6.00 5.12 -1.92
C GLY A 157 -6.35 6.51 -2.43
N ASN A 158 -5.34 7.23 -2.91
CA ASN A 158 -5.47 8.55 -3.48
C ASN A 158 -6.08 8.55 -4.89
N THR A 159 -6.65 9.67 -5.29
CA THR A 159 -7.27 9.91 -6.61
C THR A 159 -6.29 9.77 -7.77
N LYS A 160 -6.83 9.66 -9.00
CA LYS A 160 -6.08 9.59 -10.26
C LYS A 160 -5.09 10.75 -10.45
N GLU A 161 -5.39 11.94 -9.91
CA GLU A 161 -4.56 13.14 -10.06
C GLU A 161 -3.23 13.06 -9.29
N GLU A 162 -3.21 12.45 -8.10
CA GLU A 162 -1.95 12.26 -7.37
C GLU A 162 -1.08 11.15 -7.96
N ARG A 163 -1.68 10.17 -8.65
CA ARG A 163 -0.92 9.17 -9.44
C ARG A 163 -0.17 9.83 -10.59
N SER A 164 -0.80 10.77 -11.30
CA SER A 164 -0.17 11.48 -12.42
C SER A 164 1.02 12.34 -12.00
N LYS A 165 0.99 12.91 -10.79
CA LYS A 165 2.11 13.71 -10.26
C LYS A 165 3.28 12.88 -9.74
N LYS A 166 3.04 11.62 -9.31
CA LYS A 166 4.11 10.73 -8.84
C LYS A 166 4.78 9.94 -9.95
N ASP A 167 4.08 9.68 -11.05
CA ASP A 167 4.62 8.95 -12.21
C ASP A 167 5.49 9.84 -13.12
N GLY A 168 5.55 11.15 -12.87
CA GLY A 168 6.34 12.12 -13.63
C GLY A 168 7.79 12.31 -13.16
N ASP A 169 8.17 11.79 -12.00
CA ASP A 169 9.48 12.03 -11.38
C ASP A 169 10.38 10.78 -11.28
N TYR A 170 10.21 9.79 -12.18
CA TYR A 170 11.16 8.70 -12.31
C TYR A 170 11.78 8.72 -13.71
N PRO A 171 13.10 9.05 -13.79
CA PRO A 171 13.84 8.87 -15.03
C PRO A 171 13.97 7.40 -15.42
#